data_aaa56ffb6bce88c0346d42debcafe369
#
_entry.id   aaa56ffb6bce88c0346d42debcafe369
#
_cell.length_a   1.000
_cell.length_b   1.000
_cell.length_c   1.000
_cell.angle_alpha   90.00
_cell.angle_beta   90.00
_cell.angle_gamma   90.00
#
_symmetry.space_group_name_H-M   'P 1'
#
loop_
_entity.id
_entity.type
_entity.pdbx_description
1 polymer ?
#
loop_
_entity_poly.entity_id
_entity_poly.type
_entity_poly.pdbx_seq_one_letter_code
_entity_poly.pdbx_strand_id
1 'polypeptide(L)'
;MENDKGYPTPQKNALLNPKNYRMLAINGSIYRLYANVVRDLLTEWAIAEEKIPDTQFGFCPTRNTNQPLFILHHVLTTAKVRKKKVFTAFVDLTAAYDSIVRKKLWDHLEKVATPPYLLKAIKGMYDGGVYILIDGDKTSEAVTPEKGVKQGCPLSPLLFSLYINDMDKFLDTDTRGAITASATIKVSHCEYADDILMMANEAEHLQYQLNKLYAYARAKGLTVNTEKTKILIFFSAGSTSLPTFTYNDVPLEVVTKFKYLGVLIDRNGKMDHARDQMARTFMGAIARVRASGVKLGITNRKHAMLWLFQNFALSAGLYGCQVWSTNKLSWHTSTKTKAHIQHLCFLKSLLGVKKATEARAVLRETGQMPIYFYWFRCVMRFWNSLLTTNSTLLREIGRADLQLANKKSSWSYQVLTALNELPNAQQFTEALHAREKVNMDVFEMVLCDQVINVWRELDHISPQDAHTSSRVMRTYH
;
A
#
# COMPACT_ATOMS: atom_id res chain seq x y z
N MET A 1 -3.55 37.91 3.08
CA MET A 1 -3.71 36.47 3.30
C MET A 1 -4.78 36.00 2.32
N GLU A 2 -4.46 35.06 1.45
CA GLU A 2 -5.47 34.50 0.54
C GLU A 2 -6.43 33.62 1.35
N ASN A 3 -7.73 33.78 1.10
CA ASN A 3 -8.76 32.96 1.73
C ASN A 3 -8.65 31.51 1.22
N ASP A 4 -8.59 30.55 2.14
CA ASP A 4 -8.61 29.13 1.79
C ASP A 4 -9.99 28.74 1.24
N LYS A 5 -10.03 28.16 0.05
CA LYS A 5 -11.25 27.66 -0.58
C LYS A 5 -11.42 26.16 -0.26
N GLY A 6 -12.58 25.77 0.27
CA GLY A 6 -12.91 24.39 0.57
C GLY A 6 -13.92 23.81 -0.43
N TYR A 7 -13.59 22.66 -1.04
CA TYR A 7 -14.51 21.94 -1.92
C TYR A 7 -14.94 20.62 -1.27
N PRO A 8 -16.26 20.36 -1.17
CA PRO A 8 -16.77 19.11 -0.66
C PRO A 8 -16.63 17.98 -1.68
N THR A 9 -16.06 16.85 -1.27
CA THR A 9 -16.03 15.61 -2.07
C THR A 9 -16.89 14.53 -1.43
N PRO A 10 -17.90 13.95 -2.12
CA PRO A 10 -18.78 12.96 -1.53
C PRO A 10 -18.03 11.65 -1.25
N GLN A 11 -18.21 11.10 -0.07
CA GLN A 11 -17.65 9.79 0.35
C GLN A 11 -18.64 8.63 0.21
N LYS A 12 -19.96 8.92 0.16
CA LYS A 12 -21.06 7.92 0.08
C LYS A 12 -22.20 8.47 -0.79
N ASN A 13 -23.06 7.56 -1.25
CA ASN A 13 -24.20 7.89 -2.14
C ASN A 13 -25.29 8.78 -1.54
N ALA A 14 -25.29 9.09 -0.25
CA ALA A 14 -26.25 9.99 0.36
C ALA A 14 -25.76 11.46 0.28
N LEU A 15 -26.05 12.11 -0.83
CA LEU A 15 -25.63 13.48 -1.16
C LEU A 15 -26.17 14.57 -0.21
N LEU A 16 -27.22 14.28 0.55
CA LEU A 16 -27.86 15.25 1.46
C LEU A 16 -27.24 15.33 2.86
N ASN A 17 -26.34 14.41 3.20
CA ASN A 17 -25.73 14.38 4.54
C ASN A 17 -24.34 15.03 4.51
N PRO A 18 -24.11 16.19 5.13
CA PRO A 18 -22.81 16.85 5.17
C PRO A 18 -21.67 15.97 5.73
N LYS A 19 -21.98 15.03 6.64
CA LYS A 19 -21.00 14.09 7.20
C LYS A 19 -20.44 13.10 6.16
N ASN A 20 -21.05 13.00 4.99
CA ASN A 20 -20.56 12.15 3.88
C ASN A 20 -19.61 12.89 2.96
N TYR A 21 -19.31 14.16 3.23
CA TYR A 21 -18.38 14.94 2.44
C TYR A 21 -17.03 15.09 3.15
N ARG A 22 -15.97 15.07 2.38
CA ARG A 22 -14.63 15.43 2.83
C ARG A 22 -14.33 16.84 2.32
N MET A 23 -14.02 17.75 3.23
CA MET A 23 -13.67 19.11 2.87
C MET A 23 -12.21 19.16 2.43
N LEU A 24 -11.96 19.56 1.18
CA LEU A 24 -10.60 19.77 0.67
C LEU A 24 -10.27 21.26 0.73
N ALA A 25 -9.25 21.61 1.50
CA ALA A 25 -8.72 22.96 1.54
C ALA A 25 -7.86 23.23 0.30
N ILE A 26 -8.30 24.16 -0.55
CA ILE A 26 -7.54 24.62 -1.70
C ILE A 26 -6.85 25.92 -1.32
N ASN A 27 -5.55 25.85 -1.22
CA ASN A 27 -4.70 26.98 -0.85
C ASN A 27 -4.03 27.58 -2.09
N GLY A 28 -3.75 28.87 -2.05
CA GLY A 28 -3.01 29.58 -3.10
C GLY A 28 -1.61 28.97 -3.35
N SER A 29 -1.07 29.20 -4.53
CA SER A 29 0.21 28.61 -4.95
C SER A 29 1.38 29.02 -4.05
N ILE A 30 1.41 30.29 -3.60
CA ILE A 30 2.44 30.80 -2.69
C ILE A 30 2.36 30.13 -1.32
N TYR A 31 1.15 29.97 -0.77
CA TYR A 31 0.94 29.22 0.47
C TYR A 31 1.44 27.78 0.34
N ARG A 32 1.11 27.12 -0.77
CA ARG A 32 1.55 25.73 -1.00
C ARG A 32 3.06 25.60 -1.13
N LEU A 33 3.72 26.56 -1.77
CA LEU A 33 5.19 26.61 -1.85
C LEU A 33 5.79 26.76 -0.46
N TYR A 34 5.31 27.72 0.33
CA TYR A 34 5.75 27.91 1.71
C TYR A 34 5.51 26.67 2.58
N ALA A 35 4.32 26.05 2.46
CA ALA A 35 3.98 24.82 3.18
C ALA A 35 4.91 23.64 2.82
N ASN A 36 5.34 23.53 1.56
CA ASN A 36 6.34 22.53 1.16
C ASN A 36 7.71 22.79 1.82
N VAL A 37 8.18 24.03 1.80
CA VAL A 37 9.47 24.38 2.45
C VAL A 37 9.43 24.04 3.95
N VAL A 38 8.36 24.45 4.65
CA VAL A 38 8.21 24.16 6.08
C VAL A 38 8.09 22.65 6.33
N ARG A 39 7.37 21.93 5.46
CA ARG A 39 7.28 20.46 5.53
C ARG A 39 8.66 19.81 5.39
N ASP A 40 9.46 20.23 4.41
CA ASP A 40 10.75 19.61 4.14
C ASP A 40 11.71 19.83 5.32
N LEU A 41 11.81 21.05 5.84
CA LEU A 41 12.59 21.37 7.03
C LEU A 41 12.12 20.60 8.28
N LEU A 42 10.80 20.51 8.48
CA LEU A 42 10.22 19.76 9.59
C LEU A 42 10.46 18.24 9.44
N THR A 43 10.46 17.74 8.22
CA THR A 43 10.76 16.33 7.92
C THR A 43 12.21 16.00 8.21
N GLU A 44 13.16 16.85 7.77
CA GLU A 44 14.59 16.69 8.05
C GLU A 44 14.85 16.65 9.55
N TRP A 45 14.29 17.61 10.29
CA TRP A 45 14.38 17.62 11.74
C TRP A 45 13.76 16.36 12.38
N ALA A 46 12.56 15.97 11.96
CA ALA A 46 11.85 14.83 12.55
C ALA A 46 12.58 13.49 12.30
N ILE A 47 13.30 13.37 11.19
CA ILE A 47 14.15 12.21 10.89
C ILE A 47 15.43 12.25 11.72
N ALA A 48 16.12 13.38 11.74
CA ALA A 48 17.39 13.54 12.46
C ALA A 48 17.23 13.30 13.98
N GLU A 49 16.10 13.74 14.55
CA GLU A 49 15.79 13.61 15.96
C GLU A 49 14.92 12.37 16.29
N GLU A 50 14.77 11.43 15.35
CA GLU A 50 14.03 10.18 15.51
C GLU A 50 12.60 10.39 16.07
N LYS A 51 11.92 11.47 15.62
CA LYS A 51 10.54 11.79 16.07
C LYS A 51 9.45 10.99 15.35
N ILE A 52 9.79 10.28 14.28
CA ILE A 52 8.85 9.42 13.54
C ILE A 52 9.10 7.98 14.00
N PRO A 53 8.15 7.35 14.71
CA PRO A 53 8.32 5.99 15.22
C PRO A 53 8.41 4.98 14.05
N ASP A 54 9.07 3.85 14.32
CA ASP A 54 9.24 2.77 13.34
C ASP A 54 7.91 2.12 12.91
N THR A 55 6.87 2.27 13.72
CA THR A 55 5.51 1.78 13.48
C THR A 55 4.68 2.65 12.54
N GLN A 56 5.07 3.93 12.31
CA GLN A 56 4.37 4.85 11.42
C GLN A 56 4.90 4.77 9.98
N PHE A 57 4.05 4.38 9.04
CA PHE A 57 4.39 4.22 7.62
C PHE A 57 3.75 5.27 6.70
N GLY A 58 2.72 5.96 7.17
CA GLY A 58 1.98 6.93 6.38
C GLY A 58 2.73 8.26 6.23
N PHE A 59 2.83 8.74 4.99
CA PHE A 59 3.41 10.04 4.64
C PHE A 59 4.85 10.29 5.12
N CYS A 60 5.58 9.23 5.43
CA CYS A 60 6.98 9.30 5.81
C CYS A 60 7.88 9.03 4.60
N PRO A 61 9.00 9.76 4.45
CA PRO A 61 9.96 9.50 3.38
C PRO A 61 10.44 8.04 3.38
N THR A 62 10.58 7.45 2.20
CA THR A 62 11.01 6.06 1.99
C THR A 62 10.05 4.98 2.53
N ARG A 63 8.93 5.36 3.18
CA ARG A 63 7.91 4.44 3.69
C ARG A 63 6.71 4.39 2.74
N ASN A 64 6.04 3.24 2.67
CA ASN A 64 4.91 3.01 1.78
C ASN A 64 3.98 1.90 2.30
N THR A 65 2.84 1.71 1.66
CA THR A 65 1.81 0.73 2.05
C THR A 65 2.28 -0.73 2.00
N ASN A 66 3.33 -1.06 1.23
CA ASN A 66 3.83 -2.44 1.13
C ASN A 66 4.51 -2.90 2.42
N GLN A 67 5.08 -1.97 3.17
CA GLN A 67 5.85 -2.27 4.37
C GLN A 67 4.98 -2.82 5.51
N PRO A 68 3.88 -2.16 5.94
CA PRO A 68 2.99 -2.75 6.94
C PRO A 68 2.27 -4.01 6.44
N LEU A 69 2.00 -4.12 5.13
CA LEU A 69 1.50 -5.36 4.53
C LEU A 69 2.52 -6.51 4.63
N PHE A 70 3.81 -6.23 4.43
CA PHE A 70 4.89 -7.19 4.58
C PHE A 70 5.08 -7.62 6.03
N ILE A 71 5.01 -6.66 6.98
CA ILE A 71 5.06 -6.95 8.42
C ILE A 71 3.92 -7.91 8.80
N LEU A 72 2.69 -7.59 8.40
CA LEU A 72 1.54 -8.47 8.64
C LEU A 72 1.73 -9.84 8.01
N HIS A 73 2.20 -9.91 6.76
CA HIS A 73 2.49 -11.19 6.08
C HIS A 73 3.52 -12.02 6.86
N HIS A 74 4.60 -11.40 7.33
CA HIS A 74 5.63 -12.08 8.13
C HIS A 74 5.08 -12.58 9.47
N VAL A 75 4.29 -11.75 10.19
CA VAL A 75 3.61 -12.13 11.44
C VAL A 75 2.71 -13.35 11.21
N LEU A 76 1.91 -13.33 10.14
CA LEU A 76 1.03 -14.46 9.80
C LEU A 76 1.83 -15.72 9.44
N THR A 77 2.93 -15.58 8.72
CA THR A 77 3.82 -16.70 8.39
C THR A 77 4.43 -17.33 9.66
N THR A 78 4.95 -16.50 10.55
CA THR A 78 5.52 -16.93 11.82
C THR A 78 4.48 -17.63 12.71
N ALA A 79 3.29 -17.07 12.82
CA ALA A 79 2.19 -17.65 13.57
C ALA A 79 1.74 -19.00 12.99
N LYS A 80 1.65 -19.11 11.66
CA LYS A 80 1.32 -20.36 10.97
C LYS A 80 2.36 -21.45 11.23
N VAL A 81 3.65 -21.12 11.19
CA VAL A 81 4.75 -22.05 11.52
C VAL A 81 4.66 -22.52 12.96
N ARG A 82 4.30 -21.63 13.88
CA ARG A 82 4.12 -21.90 15.32
C ARG A 82 2.75 -22.50 15.66
N LYS A 83 1.86 -22.68 14.69
CA LYS A 83 0.47 -23.15 14.85
C LYS A 83 -0.34 -22.28 15.85
N LYS A 84 -0.09 -20.96 15.86
CA LYS A 84 -0.76 -20.01 16.74
C LYS A 84 -1.79 -19.19 15.96
N LYS A 85 -2.86 -18.75 16.65
CA LYS A 85 -3.81 -17.75 16.12
C LYS A 85 -3.15 -16.37 16.17
N VAL A 86 -3.66 -15.45 15.34
CA VAL A 86 -3.35 -14.02 15.43
C VAL A 86 -4.66 -13.26 15.49
N PHE A 87 -4.78 -12.43 16.50
CA PHE A 87 -5.93 -11.54 16.70
C PHE A 87 -5.54 -10.14 16.22
N THR A 88 -6.33 -9.56 15.32
CA THR A 88 -6.03 -8.24 14.76
C THR A 88 -7.24 -7.33 14.85
N ALA A 89 -6.97 -6.05 15.10
CA ALA A 89 -7.96 -4.99 14.97
C ALA A 89 -7.48 -4.01 13.89
N PHE A 90 -8.32 -3.77 12.88
CA PHE A 90 -8.15 -2.72 11.89
C PHE A 90 -8.98 -1.53 12.35
N VAL A 91 -8.31 -0.51 12.85
CA VAL A 91 -8.92 0.64 13.50
C VAL A 91 -9.00 1.81 12.53
N ASP A 92 -10.18 2.41 12.42
CA ASP A 92 -10.46 3.61 11.61
C ASP A 92 -10.71 4.79 12.55
N LEU A 93 -10.01 5.89 12.36
CA LEU A 93 -10.25 7.12 13.12
C LEU A 93 -11.29 8.00 12.41
N THR A 94 -12.28 8.49 13.16
CA THR A 94 -13.32 9.38 12.63
C THR A 94 -12.73 10.75 12.34
N ALA A 95 -12.76 11.18 11.06
CA ALA A 95 -12.33 12.52 10.66
C ALA A 95 -11.01 12.95 11.32
N ALA A 96 -9.98 12.08 11.25
CA ALA A 96 -8.74 12.20 12.02
C ALA A 96 -8.11 13.60 11.87
N TYR A 97 -8.01 14.12 10.65
CA TYR A 97 -7.44 15.44 10.36
C TYR A 97 -8.29 16.59 10.91
N ASP A 98 -9.62 16.47 10.84
CA ASP A 98 -10.55 17.53 11.26
C ASP A 98 -10.76 17.53 12.80
N SER A 99 -10.48 16.40 13.45
CA SER A 99 -10.67 16.25 14.91
C SER A 99 -9.52 16.81 15.74
N ILE A 100 -8.35 17.08 15.15
CA ILE A 100 -7.17 17.55 15.87
C ILE A 100 -7.48 18.87 16.60
N VAL A 101 -7.35 18.86 17.93
CA VAL A 101 -7.40 20.08 18.73
C VAL A 101 -6.06 20.81 18.57
N ARG A 102 -6.05 21.94 17.84
CA ARG A 102 -4.81 22.67 17.50
C ARG A 102 -3.97 23.01 18.73
N LYS A 103 -4.60 23.42 19.83
CA LYS A 103 -3.85 23.68 21.09
C LYS A 103 -3.06 22.46 21.54
N LYS A 104 -3.71 21.26 21.55
CA LYS A 104 -3.01 20.02 21.92
C LYS A 104 -1.89 19.67 20.93
N LEU A 105 -2.07 19.97 19.63
CA LEU A 105 -1.03 19.78 18.62
C LEU A 105 0.16 20.70 18.93
N TRP A 106 -0.07 21.98 19.21
CA TRP A 106 1.00 22.93 19.53
C TRP A 106 1.75 22.53 20.81
N ASP A 107 1.00 22.21 21.87
CA ASP A 107 1.58 21.75 23.14
C ASP A 107 2.41 20.47 22.93
N HIS A 108 1.94 19.58 22.07
CA HIS A 108 2.67 18.35 21.74
C HIS A 108 3.96 18.63 20.93
N LEU A 109 3.91 19.49 19.91
CA LEU A 109 5.08 19.89 19.13
C LEU A 109 6.13 20.58 20.00
N GLU A 110 5.73 21.40 20.97
CA GLU A 110 6.63 21.97 21.99
C GLU A 110 7.26 20.88 22.85
N LYS A 111 6.47 19.94 23.34
CA LYS A 111 6.92 18.82 24.17
C LYS A 111 7.95 17.93 23.48
N VAL A 112 7.81 17.70 22.17
CA VAL A 112 8.78 16.92 21.39
C VAL A 112 10.02 17.72 20.95
N ALA A 113 10.13 18.97 21.41
CA ALA A 113 11.22 19.91 21.17
C ALA A 113 11.36 20.31 19.67
N THR A 114 10.22 20.52 18.99
CA THR A 114 10.22 21.12 17.66
C THR A 114 10.97 22.47 17.67
N PRO A 115 11.89 22.74 16.71
CA PRO A 115 12.61 24.00 16.66
C PRO A 115 11.68 25.21 16.71
N PRO A 116 11.94 26.21 17.58
CA PRO A 116 11.01 27.33 17.82
C PRO A 116 10.65 28.11 16.56
N TYR A 117 11.59 28.25 15.61
CA TYR A 117 11.33 28.95 14.34
C TYR A 117 10.35 28.17 13.45
N LEU A 118 10.45 26.82 13.40
CA LEU A 118 9.50 25.97 12.67
C LEU A 118 8.13 26.03 13.32
N LEU A 119 8.07 25.90 14.64
CA LEU A 119 6.80 25.97 15.36
C LEU A 119 6.10 27.32 15.16
N LYS A 120 6.86 28.44 15.19
CA LYS A 120 6.34 29.77 14.90
C LYS A 120 5.81 29.87 13.47
N ALA A 121 6.57 29.34 12.49
CA ALA A 121 6.12 29.29 11.09
C ALA A 121 4.82 28.50 10.92
N ILE A 122 4.74 27.31 11.55
CA ILE A 122 3.55 26.45 11.50
C ILE A 122 2.36 27.15 12.13
N LYS A 123 2.49 27.69 13.36
CA LYS A 123 1.40 28.43 14.03
C LYS A 123 0.90 29.58 13.15
N GLY A 124 1.81 30.39 12.57
CA GLY A 124 1.46 31.51 11.68
C GLY A 124 0.70 31.10 10.42
N MET A 125 0.84 29.85 9.95
CA MET A 125 0.05 29.34 8.82
C MET A 125 -1.42 29.05 9.19
N TYR A 126 -1.72 28.96 10.47
CA TYR A 126 -3.07 28.69 11.00
C TYR A 126 -3.71 29.92 11.65
N ASP A 127 -2.92 30.93 12.02
CA ASP A 127 -3.40 32.14 12.67
C ASP A 127 -4.16 33.03 11.67
N GLY A 128 -5.36 33.47 12.07
CA GLY A 128 -6.22 34.34 11.25
C GLY A 128 -6.70 33.72 9.93
N GLY A 129 -6.51 32.41 9.74
CA GLY A 129 -6.98 31.71 8.55
C GLY A 129 -8.50 31.56 8.54
N VAL A 130 -9.13 31.97 7.44
CA VAL A 130 -10.57 31.80 7.20
C VAL A 130 -10.80 30.82 6.07
N TYR A 131 -11.90 30.07 6.14
CA TYR A 131 -12.34 29.13 5.12
C TYR A 131 -13.63 29.62 4.48
N ILE A 132 -13.69 29.54 3.16
CA ILE A 132 -14.90 29.76 2.40
C ILE A 132 -15.24 28.45 1.71
N LEU A 133 -16.43 27.90 2.01
CA LEU A 133 -16.94 26.73 1.34
C LEU A 133 -17.43 27.09 -0.04
N ILE A 134 -17.08 26.28 -1.05
CA ILE A 134 -17.53 26.46 -2.43
C ILE A 134 -18.23 25.17 -2.87
N ASP A 135 -19.50 25.32 -3.32
CA ASP A 135 -20.28 24.22 -3.90
C ASP A 135 -20.86 24.70 -5.23
N GLY A 136 -20.20 24.35 -6.35
CA GLY A 136 -20.51 24.91 -7.64
C GLY A 136 -20.32 26.43 -7.66
N ASP A 137 -21.41 27.18 -7.95
CA ASP A 137 -21.41 28.63 -7.98
C ASP A 137 -21.76 29.28 -6.64
N LYS A 138 -22.02 28.50 -5.60
CA LYS A 138 -22.38 28.99 -4.26
C LYS A 138 -21.17 29.06 -3.36
N THR A 139 -21.08 30.14 -2.58
CA THR A 139 -20.05 30.36 -1.57
C THR A 139 -20.70 30.58 -0.20
N SER A 140 -20.07 30.06 0.84
CA SER A 140 -20.47 30.38 2.23
C SER A 140 -19.89 31.70 2.68
N GLU A 141 -20.36 32.19 3.81
CA GLU A 141 -19.64 33.17 4.62
C GLU A 141 -18.29 32.60 5.07
N ALA A 142 -17.36 33.48 5.44
CA ALA A 142 -16.05 33.10 5.94
C ALA A 142 -16.17 32.48 7.33
N VAL A 143 -15.62 31.28 7.52
CA VAL A 143 -15.61 30.54 8.79
C VAL A 143 -14.18 30.38 9.29
N THR A 144 -13.94 30.65 10.56
CA THR A 144 -12.65 30.39 11.21
C THR A 144 -12.71 29.05 11.95
N PRO A 145 -12.03 28.00 11.48
CA PRO A 145 -12.05 26.71 12.14
C PRO A 145 -11.15 26.72 13.37
N GLU A 146 -11.67 26.27 14.49
CA GLU A 146 -10.91 26.14 15.75
C GLU A 146 -10.14 24.84 15.87
N LYS A 147 -10.55 23.83 15.08
CA LYS A 147 -9.98 22.47 15.09
C LYS A 147 -9.49 22.09 13.70
N GLY A 148 -8.75 21.02 13.66
CA GLY A 148 -8.29 20.35 12.44
C GLY A 148 -7.06 20.96 11.81
N VAL A 149 -6.41 20.11 11.00
CA VAL A 149 -5.36 20.50 10.05
C VAL A 149 -5.94 20.52 8.65
N LYS A 150 -5.40 21.37 7.78
CA LYS A 150 -5.93 21.64 6.43
C LYS A 150 -5.81 20.40 5.55
N GLN A 151 -6.92 19.74 5.20
CA GLN A 151 -6.92 18.63 4.25
C GLN A 151 -6.59 19.14 2.85
N GLY A 152 -5.46 18.69 2.29
CA GLY A 152 -4.90 19.19 1.01
C GLY A 152 -3.67 20.08 1.17
N CYS A 153 -3.32 20.47 2.39
CA CYS A 153 -2.02 21.11 2.66
C CYS A 153 -0.90 20.05 2.72
N PRO A 154 0.24 20.27 2.05
CA PRO A 154 1.37 19.32 2.06
C PRO A 154 1.95 19.03 3.45
N LEU A 155 1.81 19.97 4.38
CA LEU A 155 2.32 19.87 5.75
C LEU A 155 1.42 19.02 6.67
N SER A 156 0.11 18.99 6.44
CA SER A 156 -0.87 18.38 7.35
C SER A 156 -0.64 16.90 7.64
N PRO A 157 -0.24 16.06 6.68
CA PRO A 157 0.06 14.65 6.95
C PRO A 157 1.20 14.46 7.97
N LEU A 158 2.26 15.24 7.83
CA LEU A 158 3.39 15.19 8.77
C LEU A 158 2.99 15.69 10.17
N LEU A 159 2.19 16.76 10.24
CA LEU A 159 1.67 17.25 11.53
C LEU A 159 0.82 16.19 12.23
N PHE A 160 -0.01 15.45 11.49
CA PHE A 160 -0.78 14.35 12.05
C PHE A 160 0.14 13.23 12.56
N SER A 161 1.11 12.79 11.75
CA SER A 161 2.08 11.77 12.16
C SER A 161 2.87 12.17 13.41
N LEU A 162 3.28 13.43 13.50
CA LEU A 162 3.94 13.96 14.71
C LEU A 162 2.98 14.06 15.90
N TYR A 163 1.68 14.36 15.67
CA TYR A 163 0.69 14.45 16.75
C TYR A 163 0.46 13.12 17.47
N ILE A 164 0.58 12.01 16.72
CA ILE A 164 0.38 10.66 17.26
C ILE A 164 1.70 9.90 17.50
N ASN A 165 2.86 10.53 17.35
CA ASN A 165 4.16 9.85 17.43
C ASN A 165 4.51 9.24 18.79
N ASP A 166 3.75 9.54 19.82
CA ASP A 166 3.88 8.96 21.15
C ASP A 166 2.97 7.75 21.39
N MET A 167 2.17 7.35 20.38
CA MET A 167 1.28 6.20 20.49
C MET A 167 2.07 4.91 20.70
N ASP A 168 3.15 4.73 19.99
CA ASP A 168 4.06 3.59 20.15
C ASP A 168 4.50 3.43 21.60
N LYS A 169 5.02 4.50 22.22
CA LYS A 169 5.42 4.49 23.63
C LYS A 169 4.26 4.27 24.59
N PHE A 170 3.08 4.79 24.26
CA PHE A 170 1.90 4.64 25.10
C PHE A 170 1.33 3.21 25.08
N LEU A 171 1.34 2.55 23.92
CA LEU A 171 0.88 1.18 23.75
C LEU A 171 1.91 0.17 24.29
N ASP A 172 3.21 0.44 24.15
CA ASP A 172 4.32 -0.45 24.53
C ASP A 172 4.76 -0.31 26.00
N THR A 173 4.18 0.60 26.78
CA THR A 173 4.48 0.71 28.24
C THR A 173 4.30 -0.61 28.98
N ASP A 174 3.55 -1.54 28.41
CA ASP A 174 3.44 -2.93 28.85
C ASP A 174 3.63 -3.83 27.61
N THR A 175 4.70 -4.59 27.57
CA THR A 175 5.00 -5.52 26.47
C THR A 175 4.02 -6.70 26.36
N ARG A 176 2.95 -6.70 27.15
CA ARG A 176 1.86 -7.66 27.04
C ARG A 176 1.18 -7.48 25.70
N GLY A 177 1.07 -8.54 24.97
CA GLY A 177 0.31 -8.59 23.75
C GLY A 177 1.09 -8.37 22.47
N ALA A 178 2.29 -7.82 22.49
CA ALA A 178 3.10 -7.71 21.29
C ALA A 178 3.47 -9.08 20.73
N ILE A 179 3.37 -9.23 19.41
CA ILE A 179 3.72 -10.48 18.71
C ILE A 179 5.24 -10.53 18.53
N THR A 180 5.85 -11.62 18.94
CA THR A 180 7.25 -11.90 18.67
C THR A 180 7.44 -12.20 17.18
N ALA A 181 7.87 -11.20 16.42
CA ALA A 181 8.12 -11.29 14.99
C ALA A 181 9.51 -11.89 14.69
N SER A 182 10.50 -11.62 15.55
CA SER A 182 11.84 -12.25 15.51
C SER A 182 12.34 -12.53 16.93
N ALA A 183 13.57 -13.03 17.06
CA ALA A 183 14.20 -13.20 18.38
C ALA A 183 14.32 -11.90 19.17
N THR A 184 14.46 -10.77 18.48
CA THR A 184 14.75 -9.45 19.05
C THR A 184 13.60 -8.46 18.91
N ILE A 185 12.64 -8.73 18.01
CA ILE A 185 11.57 -7.77 17.65
C ILE A 185 10.19 -8.31 18.03
N LYS A 186 9.48 -7.46 18.76
CA LYS A 186 8.04 -7.61 19.01
C LYS A 186 7.28 -6.52 18.27
N VAL A 187 6.11 -6.86 17.73
CA VAL A 187 5.22 -5.94 17.01
C VAL A 187 3.85 -6.00 17.66
N SER A 188 3.35 -4.86 18.11
CA SER A 188 1.99 -4.71 18.64
C SER A 188 1.05 -4.05 17.65
N HIS A 189 1.56 -3.11 16.84
CA HIS A 189 0.77 -2.34 15.88
C HIS A 189 1.62 -1.84 14.72
N CYS A 190 0.93 -1.37 13.67
CA CYS A 190 1.46 -0.57 12.57
C CYS A 190 0.47 0.56 12.29
N GLU A 191 0.99 1.73 11.99
CA GLU A 191 0.22 2.90 11.63
C GLU A 191 0.49 3.29 10.17
N TYR A 192 -0.55 3.59 9.43
CA TYR A 192 -0.45 4.25 8.14
C TYR A 192 -1.33 5.50 8.16
N ALA A 193 -0.77 6.59 8.64
CA ALA A 193 -1.51 7.80 9.00
C ALA A 193 -2.62 7.48 10.03
N ASP A 194 -3.88 7.61 9.64
CA ASP A 194 -5.06 7.33 10.47
C ASP A 194 -5.51 5.86 10.48
N ASP A 195 -5.00 5.04 9.56
CA ASP A 195 -5.25 3.59 9.55
C ASP A 195 -4.30 2.89 10.54
N ILE A 196 -4.84 2.30 11.61
CA ILE A 196 -4.06 1.60 12.63
C ILE A 196 -4.38 0.10 12.56
N LEU A 197 -3.34 -0.73 12.42
CA LEU A 197 -3.41 -2.18 12.57
C LEU A 197 -2.83 -2.58 13.93
N MET A 198 -3.64 -3.17 14.79
CA MET A 198 -3.19 -3.76 16.06
C MET A 198 -3.15 -5.28 15.94
N MET A 199 -2.17 -5.92 16.59
CA MET A 199 -1.92 -7.36 16.47
C MET A 199 -1.56 -7.96 17.83
N ALA A 200 -2.15 -9.13 18.16
CA ALA A 200 -1.83 -9.86 19.37
C ALA A 200 -1.90 -11.40 19.15
N ASN A 201 -1.21 -12.15 19.97
CA ASN A 201 -1.25 -13.64 19.97
C ASN A 201 -2.46 -14.20 20.72
N GLU A 202 -3.07 -13.43 21.61
CA GLU A 202 -4.17 -13.83 22.50
C GLU A 202 -5.29 -12.79 22.49
N ALA A 203 -6.52 -13.24 22.74
CA ALA A 203 -7.68 -12.36 22.68
C ALA A 203 -7.63 -11.29 23.78
N GLU A 204 -7.26 -11.68 24.99
CA GLU A 204 -7.15 -10.79 26.14
C GLU A 204 -6.12 -9.69 25.90
N HIS A 205 -5.04 -10.01 25.19
CA HIS A 205 -4.01 -9.04 24.83
C HIS A 205 -4.51 -8.01 23.81
N LEU A 206 -5.28 -8.46 22.79
CA LEU A 206 -5.89 -7.52 21.86
C LEU A 206 -6.92 -6.62 22.56
N GLN A 207 -7.74 -7.18 23.46
CA GLN A 207 -8.69 -6.38 24.25
C GLN A 207 -7.96 -5.37 25.13
N TYR A 208 -6.85 -5.75 25.75
CA TYR A 208 -6.03 -4.82 26.52
C TYR A 208 -5.49 -3.66 25.65
N GLN A 209 -4.98 -3.97 24.47
CA GLN A 209 -4.52 -2.94 23.51
C GLN A 209 -5.66 -1.99 23.08
N LEU A 210 -6.86 -2.51 22.83
CA LEU A 210 -8.05 -1.70 22.52
C LEU A 210 -8.43 -0.76 23.67
N ASN A 211 -8.33 -1.21 24.90
CA ASN A 211 -8.59 -0.37 26.07
C ASN A 211 -7.52 0.74 26.23
N LYS A 212 -6.25 0.40 25.97
CA LYS A 212 -5.16 1.39 25.91
C LYS A 212 -5.38 2.43 24.82
N LEU A 213 -5.78 1.98 23.63
CA LEU A 213 -6.09 2.87 22.51
C LEU A 213 -7.25 3.81 22.85
N TYR A 214 -8.28 3.34 23.58
CA TYR A 214 -9.37 4.22 24.04
C TYR A 214 -8.84 5.33 24.95
N ALA A 215 -8.02 4.99 25.95
CA ALA A 215 -7.43 5.98 26.84
C ALA A 215 -6.55 6.99 26.07
N TYR A 216 -5.75 6.50 25.12
CA TYR A 216 -4.92 7.35 24.27
C TYR A 216 -5.74 8.29 23.39
N ALA A 217 -6.71 7.75 22.65
CA ALA A 217 -7.56 8.53 21.77
C ALA A 217 -8.31 9.64 22.53
N ARG A 218 -8.86 9.32 23.71
CA ARG A 218 -9.50 10.30 24.59
C ARG A 218 -8.54 11.41 25.03
N ALA A 219 -7.31 11.07 25.42
CA ALA A 219 -6.29 12.05 25.80
C ALA A 219 -5.92 12.98 24.66
N LYS A 220 -5.81 12.45 23.44
CA LYS A 220 -5.51 13.21 22.22
C LYS A 220 -6.74 13.93 21.63
N GLY A 221 -7.96 13.62 22.06
CA GLY A 221 -9.19 14.16 21.46
C GLY A 221 -9.53 13.54 20.10
N LEU A 222 -9.04 12.33 19.85
CA LEU A 222 -9.36 11.51 18.69
C LEU A 222 -10.56 10.62 18.97
N THR A 223 -11.26 10.21 17.92
CA THR A 223 -12.42 9.31 18.04
C THR A 223 -12.26 8.13 17.10
N VAL A 224 -12.38 6.92 17.64
CA VAL A 224 -12.38 5.68 16.84
C VAL A 224 -13.79 5.46 16.27
N ASN A 225 -13.86 5.10 14.99
CA ASN A 225 -15.09 4.70 14.32
C ASN A 225 -15.34 3.22 14.55
N THR A 226 -16.19 2.87 15.51
CA THR A 226 -16.49 1.47 15.86
C THR A 226 -17.23 0.73 14.76
N GLU A 227 -18.00 1.42 13.91
CA GLU A 227 -18.69 0.80 12.77
C GLU A 227 -17.74 0.35 11.68
N LYS A 228 -16.66 1.10 11.43
CA LYS A 228 -15.65 0.77 10.43
C LYS A 228 -14.51 -0.06 11.00
N THR A 229 -14.21 0.06 12.29
CA THR A 229 -13.21 -0.76 12.97
C THR A 229 -13.66 -2.22 12.96
N LYS A 230 -12.78 -3.13 12.54
CA LYS A 230 -13.09 -4.55 12.39
C LYS A 230 -12.02 -5.41 13.04
N ILE A 231 -12.48 -6.53 13.59
CA ILE A 231 -11.61 -7.56 14.15
C ILE A 231 -11.48 -8.69 13.11
N LEU A 232 -10.26 -9.16 12.88
CA LEU A 232 -10.00 -10.33 12.06
C LEU A 232 -9.13 -11.30 12.84
N ILE A 233 -9.63 -12.53 13.04
CA ILE A 233 -8.93 -13.58 13.75
C ILE A 233 -8.36 -14.57 12.74
N PHE A 234 -7.05 -14.60 12.62
CA PHE A 234 -6.37 -15.49 11.69
C PHE A 234 -6.22 -16.91 12.27
N PHE A 235 -6.32 -17.90 11.38
CA PHE A 235 -6.17 -19.31 11.68
C PHE A 235 -7.18 -19.85 12.73
N SER A 236 -8.38 -19.28 12.72
CA SER A 236 -9.48 -19.66 13.63
C SER A 236 -10.42 -20.72 13.05
N ALA A 237 -10.03 -21.43 11.98
CA ALA A 237 -10.86 -22.47 11.37
C ALA A 237 -11.15 -23.58 12.40
N GLY A 238 -12.44 -23.98 12.50
CA GLY A 238 -12.90 -25.03 13.44
C GLY A 238 -13.18 -24.53 14.87
N SER A 239 -13.06 -23.23 15.18
CA SER A 239 -13.47 -22.71 16.48
C SER A 239 -14.99 -22.56 16.53
N THR A 240 -15.67 -23.21 17.48
CA THR A 240 -17.12 -23.17 17.66
C THR A 240 -17.61 -21.87 18.27
N SER A 241 -16.74 -21.17 19.02
CA SER A 241 -17.03 -19.82 19.53
C SER A 241 -15.81 -18.90 19.25
N LEU A 242 -16.10 -17.70 18.79
CA LEU A 242 -15.10 -16.65 18.64
C LEU A 242 -15.20 -15.69 19.83
N PRO A 243 -14.07 -15.19 20.36
CA PRO A 243 -14.11 -14.17 21.39
C PRO A 243 -14.77 -12.89 20.88
N THR A 244 -15.47 -12.21 21.76
CA THR A 244 -16.02 -10.87 21.54
C THR A 244 -15.00 -9.81 21.95
N PHE A 245 -14.97 -8.71 21.21
CA PHE A 245 -14.11 -7.57 21.50
C PHE A 245 -14.94 -6.31 21.61
N THR A 246 -14.56 -5.43 22.51
CA THR A 246 -15.24 -4.15 22.71
C THR A 246 -14.26 -2.97 22.62
N TYR A 247 -14.78 -1.83 22.23
CA TYR A 247 -14.08 -0.55 22.34
C TYR A 247 -14.99 0.41 23.12
N ASN A 248 -14.61 0.79 24.34
CA ASN A 248 -15.45 1.55 25.24
C ASN A 248 -16.87 0.94 25.37
N ASP A 249 -16.91 -0.35 25.71
CA ASP A 249 -18.13 -1.15 25.87
C ASP A 249 -19.00 -1.36 24.61
N VAL A 250 -18.62 -0.74 23.49
CA VAL A 250 -19.26 -0.97 22.18
C VAL A 250 -18.64 -2.21 21.52
N PRO A 251 -19.46 -3.23 21.19
CA PRO A 251 -18.95 -4.43 20.55
C PRO A 251 -18.41 -4.15 19.15
N LEU A 252 -17.23 -4.72 18.82
CA LEU A 252 -16.61 -4.64 17.53
C LEU A 252 -16.94 -5.88 16.69
N GLU A 253 -17.22 -5.67 15.40
CA GLU A 253 -17.57 -6.74 14.48
C GLU A 253 -16.35 -7.61 14.14
N VAL A 254 -16.50 -8.93 14.31
CA VAL A 254 -15.50 -9.91 13.86
C VAL A 254 -15.83 -10.33 12.43
N VAL A 255 -14.88 -10.07 11.52
CA VAL A 255 -15.05 -10.35 10.09
C VAL A 255 -14.14 -11.48 9.62
N THR A 256 -14.48 -12.11 8.50
CA THR A 256 -13.66 -13.17 7.88
C THR A 256 -12.69 -12.64 6.83
N LYS A 257 -12.90 -11.40 6.35
CA LYS A 257 -12.10 -10.71 5.35
C LYS A 257 -12.10 -9.23 5.65
N PHE A 258 -10.97 -8.57 5.42
CA PHE A 258 -10.85 -7.11 5.55
C PHE A 258 -9.95 -6.54 4.46
N LYS A 259 -10.26 -5.34 3.98
CA LYS A 259 -9.44 -4.62 3.00
C LYS A 259 -8.49 -3.68 3.74
N TYR A 260 -7.26 -4.13 3.98
CA TYR A 260 -6.22 -3.34 4.64
C TYR A 260 -5.30 -2.68 3.61
N LEU A 261 -5.13 -1.38 3.70
CA LEU A 261 -4.33 -0.57 2.76
C LEU A 261 -4.57 -0.96 1.29
N GLY A 262 -5.83 -1.10 0.93
CA GLY A 262 -6.21 -1.43 -0.45
C GLY A 262 -6.13 -2.91 -0.83
N VAL A 263 -5.57 -3.80 0.02
CA VAL A 263 -5.38 -5.23 -0.25
C VAL A 263 -6.37 -6.06 0.58
N LEU A 264 -7.11 -6.97 -0.06
CA LEU A 264 -8.08 -7.84 0.61
C LEU A 264 -7.38 -9.03 1.27
N ILE A 265 -7.47 -9.11 2.59
CA ILE A 265 -6.86 -10.15 3.41
C ILE A 265 -7.97 -11.02 4.02
N ASP A 266 -7.79 -12.33 4.06
CA ASP A 266 -8.74 -13.25 4.67
C ASP A 266 -8.17 -13.93 5.94
N ARG A 267 -9.06 -14.52 6.76
CA ARG A 267 -8.71 -15.20 8.01
C ARG A 267 -7.75 -16.38 7.85
N ASN A 268 -7.54 -16.90 6.63
CA ASN A 268 -6.61 -17.99 6.38
C ASN A 268 -5.19 -17.49 6.09
N GLY A 269 -5.01 -16.17 5.98
CA GLY A 269 -3.74 -15.53 5.64
C GLY A 269 -3.25 -15.84 4.23
N LYS A 270 -4.16 -16.30 3.34
CA LYS A 270 -3.83 -16.58 1.93
C LYS A 270 -4.00 -15.35 1.08
N MET A 271 -3.10 -15.17 0.10
CA MET A 271 -3.13 -14.01 -0.80
C MET A 271 -4.00 -14.22 -2.07
N ASP A 272 -4.76 -15.32 -2.16
CA ASP A 272 -5.61 -15.61 -3.33
C ASP A 272 -6.70 -14.55 -3.53
N HIS A 273 -7.36 -14.14 -2.45
CA HIS A 273 -8.37 -13.09 -2.48
C HIS A 273 -7.79 -11.71 -2.85
N ALA A 274 -6.57 -11.41 -2.38
CA ALA A 274 -5.84 -10.21 -2.79
C ALA A 274 -5.61 -10.20 -4.31
N ARG A 275 -5.09 -11.30 -4.87
CA ARG A 275 -4.86 -11.43 -6.31
C ARG A 275 -6.14 -11.29 -7.13
N ASP A 276 -7.22 -11.92 -6.70
CA ASP A 276 -8.52 -11.82 -7.37
C ASP A 276 -9.09 -10.40 -7.33
N GLN A 277 -8.93 -9.72 -6.22
CA GLN A 277 -9.31 -8.32 -6.09
C GLN A 277 -8.45 -7.44 -7.01
N MET A 278 -7.11 -7.61 -7.00
CA MET A 278 -6.21 -6.83 -7.84
C MET A 278 -6.48 -7.07 -9.33
N ALA A 279 -6.79 -8.30 -9.74
CA ALA A 279 -7.18 -8.59 -11.10
C ALA A 279 -8.47 -7.83 -11.50
N ARG A 280 -9.48 -7.75 -10.62
CA ARG A 280 -10.68 -6.92 -10.87
C ARG A 280 -10.36 -5.44 -10.97
N THR A 281 -9.52 -4.93 -10.07
CA THR A 281 -9.06 -3.51 -10.10
C THR A 281 -8.32 -3.20 -11.40
N PHE A 282 -7.44 -4.10 -11.83
CA PHE A 282 -6.71 -3.99 -13.09
C PHE A 282 -7.64 -4.00 -14.31
N MET A 283 -8.63 -4.90 -14.33
CA MET A 283 -9.65 -4.93 -15.38
C MET A 283 -10.44 -3.61 -15.46
N GLY A 284 -10.84 -3.06 -14.31
CA GLY A 284 -11.50 -1.75 -14.25
C GLY A 284 -10.60 -0.61 -14.76
N ALA A 285 -9.30 -0.65 -14.47
CA ALA A 285 -8.34 0.33 -14.98
C ALA A 285 -8.17 0.20 -16.51
N ILE A 286 -8.09 -1.01 -17.05
CA ILE A 286 -8.07 -1.26 -18.50
C ILE A 286 -9.35 -0.72 -19.17
N ALA A 287 -10.50 -0.93 -18.55
CA ALA A 287 -11.76 -0.39 -19.08
C ALA A 287 -11.75 1.14 -19.14
N ARG A 288 -11.22 1.81 -18.10
CA ARG A 288 -11.04 3.26 -18.10
C ARG A 288 -10.07 3.74 -19.18
N VAL A 289 -8.94 3.06 -19.39
CA VAL A 289 -8.00 3.36 -20.48
C VAL A 289 -8.70 3.30 -21.83
N ARG A 290 -9.51 2.26 -22.09
CA ARG A 290 -10.30 2.15 -23.33
C ARG A 290 -11.30 3.28 -23.48
N ALA A 291 -12.06 3.59 -22.44
CA ALA A 291 -13.03 4.69 -22.45
C ALA A 291 -12.35 6.05 -22.70
N SER A 292 -11.20 6.30 -22.08
CA SER A 292 -10.39 7.51 -22.33
C SER A 292 -9.87 7.57 -23.76
N GLY A 293 -9.43 6.43 -24.32
CA GLY A 293 -9.01 6.34 -25.71
C GLY A 293 -10.13 6.70 -26.69
N VAL A 294 -11.36 6.23 -26.44
CA VAL A 294 -12.55 6.62 -27.23
C VAL A 294 -12.81 8.12 -27.09
N LYS A 295 -12.87 8.64 -25.86
CA LYS A 295 -13.13 10.06 -25.59
C LYS A 295 -12.11 10.99 -26.25
N LEU A 296 -10.85 10.57 -26.32
CA LEU A 296 -9.75 11.33 -26.93
C LEU A 296 -9.60 11.08 -28.45
N GLY A 297 -10.38 10.18 -29.05
CA GLY A 297 -10.27 9.82 -30.46
C GLY A 297 -8.95 9.12 -30.85
N ILE A 298 -8.29 8.43 -29.90
CA ILE A 298 -6.96 7.82 -30.10
C ILE A 298 -6.97 6.30 -30.12
N THR A 299 -8.14 5.67 -30.22
CA THR A 299 -8.27 4.20 -30.22
C THR A 299 -7.42 3.51 -31.30
N ASN A 300 -7.23 4.14 -32.44
CA ASN A 300 -6.40 3.65 -33.56
C ASN A 300 -4.91 3.97 -33.40
N ARG A 301 -4.53 4.78 -32.41
CA ARG A 301 -3.13 5.15 -32.14
C ARG A 301 -2.53 4.17 -31.11
N LYS A 302 -2.01 3.04 -31.58
CA LYS A 302 -1.53 1.95 -30.72
C LYS A 302 -0.53 2.40 -29.66
N HIS A 303 0.46 3.21 -30.03
CA HIS A 303 1.45 3.75 -29.07
C HIS A 303 0.83 4.61 -27.97
N ALA A 304 -0.12 5.49 -28.30
CA ALA A 304 -0.81 6.30 -27.30
C ALA A 304 -1.64 5.45 -26.35
N MET A 305 -2.32 4.41 -26.86
CA MET A 305 -3.07 3.47 -26.04
C MET A 305 -2.17 2.63 -25.13
N LEU A 306 -1.00 2.20 -25.62
CA LEU A 306 0.01 1.50 -24.80
C LEU A 306 0.58 2.41 -23.72
N TRP A 307 0.85 3.67 -24.05
CA TRP A 307 1.30 4.66 -23.07
C TRP A 307 0.26 4.88 -21.95
N LEU A 308 -1.03 5.03 -22.30
CA LEU A 308 -2.11 5.10 -21.31
C LEU A 308 -2.19 3.84 -20.47
N PHE A 309 -2.06 2.68 -21.08
CA PHE A 309 -2.07 1.40 -20.38
C PHE A 309 -0.92 1.30 -19.37
N GLN A 310 0.29 1.61 -19.78
CA GLN A 310 1.49 1.54 -18.92
C GLN A 310 1.41 2.49 -17.74
N ASN A 311 0.93 3.72 -17.95
CA ASN A 311 0.92 4.73 -16.90
C ASN A 311 -0.29 4.63 -15.97
N PHE A 312 -1.45 4.16 -16.42
CA PHE A 312 -2.68 4.15 -15.63
C PHE A 312 -3.17 2.75 -15.28
N ALA A 313 -3.21 1.81 -16.23
CA ALA A 313 -3.73 0.49 -15.95
C ALA A 313 -2.69 -0.38 -15.24
N LEU A 314 -1.45 -0.39 -15.74
CA LEU A 314 -0.40 -1.24 -15.20
C LEU A 314 -0.10 -0.90 -13.74
N SER A 315 -0.03 0.38 -13.39
CA SER A 315 0.17 0.84 -12.00
C SER A 315 -0.90 0.30 -11.04
N ALA A 316 -2.17 0.27 -11.47
CA ALA A 316 -3.25 -0.32 -10.69
C ALA A 316 -3.13 -1.85 -10.53
N GLY A 317 -2.61 -2.54 -11.55
CA GLY A 317 -2.38 -3.99 -11.52
C GLY A 317 -1.14 -4.40 -10.71
N LEU A 318 -0.25 -3.47 -10.43
CA LEU A 318 0.99 -3.70 -9.67
C LEU A 318 0.88 -3.31 -8.19
N TYR A 319 -0.21 -2.67 -7.78
CA TYR A 319 -0.36 -2.20 -6.41
C TYR A 319 -0.27 -3.34 -5.39
N GLY A 320 0.68 -3.25 -4.46
CA GLY A 320 0.90 -4.24 -3.41
C GLY A 320 1.49 -5.58 -3.89
N CYS A 321 1.83 -5.72 -5.19
CA CYS A 321 2.30 -6.99 -5.75
C CYS A 321 3.56 -7.51 -5.06
N GLN A 322 4.35 -6.66 -4.44
CA GLN A 322 5.53 -7.01 -3.66
C GLN A 322 5.23 -8.04 -2.55
N VAL A 323 3.99 -8.06 -2.07
CA VAL A 323 3.58 -8.97 -0.98
C VAL A 323 2.68 -10.09 -1.49
N TRP A 324 1.63 -9.76 -2.28
CA TRP A 324 0.63 -10.76 -2.67
C TRP A 324 0.98 -11.58 -3.90
N SER A 325 1.98 -11.21 -4.71
CA SER A 325 2.32 -11.92 -5.93
C SER A 325 3.40 -13.00 -5.76
N THR A 326 4.15 -12.99 -4.67
CA THR A 326 5.38 -13.78 -4.50
C THR A 326 5.20 -15.27 -4.72
N ASN A 327 4.09 -15.85 -4.29
CA ASN A 327 3.79 -17.27 -4.50
C ASN A 327 3.27 -17.61 -5.91
N LYS A 328 3.26 -16.64 -6.82
CA LYS A 328 2.88 -16.78 -8.23
C LYS A 328 3.90 -16.14 -9.16
N LEU A 329 5.03 -15.71 -8.60
CA LEU A 329 6.19 -15.42 -9.41
C LEU A 329 6.60 -16.73 -10.06
N SER A 330 6.34 -16.85 -11.34
CA SER A 330 6.78 -17.97 -12.15
C SER A 330 7.32 -17.38 -13.44
N TRP A 331 8.41 -17.94 -13.87
CA TRP A 331 9.03 -17.55 -15.11
C TRP A 331 8.33 -18.19 -16.32
N HIS A 332 7.66 -19.31 -16.12
CA HIS A 332 7.01 -20.02 -17.20
C HIS A 332 5.77 -19.27 -17.71
N THR A 333 5.72 -19.02 -19.00
CA THR A 333 4.60 -18.36 -19.71
C THR A 333 3.24 -19.05 -19.54
N SER A 334 3.24 -20.28 -19.03
CA SER A 334 2.05 -21.09 -18.74
C SER A 334 1.27 -20.63 -17.51
N THR A 335 1.80 -19.70 -16.70
CA THR A 335 1.12 -19.21 -15.49
C THR A 335 -0.07 -18.33 -15.85
N LYS A 336 -1.24 -18.94 -15.99
CA LYS A 336 -2.50 -18.28 -16.36
C LYS A 336 -3.14 -17.58 -15.16
N THR A 337 -2.51 -16.52 -14.63
CA THR A 337 -3.18 -15.66 -13.65
C THR A 337 -4.24 -14.80 -14.32
N LYS A 338 -5.31 -14.44 -13.58
CA LYS A 338 -6.36 -13.55 -14.11
C LYS A 338 -5.79 -12.23 -14.64
N ALA A 339 -4.79 -11.65 -13.96
CA ALA A 339 -4.13 -10.43 -14.40
C ALA A 339 -3.38 -10.63 -15.73
N HIS A 340 -2.69 -11.75 -15.91
CA HIS A 340 -2.01 -12.07 -17.16
C HIS A 340 -3.00 -12.21 -18.33
N ILE A 341 -4.10 -12.93 -18.11
CA ILE A 341 -5.16 -13.08 -19.12
C ILE A 341 -5.73 -11.70 -19.51
N GLN A 342 -5.98 -10.83 -18.56
CA GLN A 342 -6.53 -9.49 -18.81
C GLN A 342 -5.55 -8.60 -19.57
N HIS A 343 -4.26 -8.66 -19.23
CA HIS A 343 -3.19 -8.00 -19.96
C HIS A 343 -3.18 -8.43 -21.43
N LEU A 344 -3.12 -9.74 -21.69
CA LEU A 344 -3.16 -10.28 -23.04
C LEU A 344 -4.45 -9.95 -23.80
N CYS A 345 -5.61 -9.98 -23.13
CA CYS A 345 -6.88 -9.57 -23.75
C CYS A 345 -6.86 -8.10 -24.19
N PHE A 346 -6.24 -7.22 -23.42
CA PHE A 346 -6.07 -5.83 -23.82
C PHE A 346 -5.18 -5.72 -25.05
N LEU A 347 -4.00 -6.35 -25.04
CA LEU A 347 -3.04 -6.30 -26.15
C LEU A 347 -3.61 -6.93 -27.43
N LYS A 348 -4.28 -8.08 -27.33
CA LYS A 348 -4.96 -8.72 -28.46
C LYS A 348 -6.04 -7.82 -29.08
N SER A 349 -6.81 -7.16 -28.24
CA SER A 349 -7.82 -6.19 -28.69
C SER A 349 -7.18 -4.98 -29.38
N LEU A 350 -6.03 -4.51 -28.87
CA LEU A 350 -5.30 -3.39 -29.44
C LEU A 350 -4.72 -3.71 -30.84
N LEU A 351 -4.25 -4.95 -31.02
CA LEU A 351 -3.75 -5.43 -32.30
C LEU A 351 -4.88 -5.83 -33.27
N GLY A 352 -6.12 -5.99 -32.80
CA GLY A 352 -7.24 -6.50 -33.60
C GLY A 352 -7.15 -8.00 -33.92
N VAL A 353 -6.42 -8.78 -33.11
CA VAL A 353 -6.21 -10.21 -33.37
C VAL A 353 -7.16 -11.10 -32.56
N LYS A 354 -7.32 -12.36 -32.99
CA LYS A 354 -8.20 -13.34 -32.35
C LYS A 354 -7.75 -13.67 -30.91
N LYS A 355 -8.69 -14.06 -30.05
CA LYS A 355 -8.39 -14.50 -28.68
C LYS A 355 -7.43 -15.69 -28.63
N ALA A 356 -7.49 -16.58 -29.63
CA ALA A 356 -6.62 -17.76 -29.76
C ALA A 356 -5.19 -17.44 -30.19
N THR A 357 -4.90 -16.20 -30.64
CA THR A 357 -3.54 -15.83 -31.06
C THR A 357 -2.55 -16.08 -29.93
N GLU A 358 -1.37 -16.62 -30.31
CA GLU A 358 -0.28 -16.98 -29.38
C GLU A 358 0.13 -15.78 -28.51
N ALA A 359 0.25 -16.01 -27.20
CA ALA A 359 0.53 -14.94 -26.25
C ALA A 359 1.91 -14.30 -26.46
N ARG A 360 2.92 -15.13 -26.78
CA ARG A 360 4.31 -14.69 -27.01
C ARG A 360 4.40 -13.77 -28.22
N ALA A 361 3.70 -14.12 -29.32
CA ALA A 361 3.64 -13.28 -30.51
C ALA A 361 3.00 -11.92 -30.21
N VAL A 362 1.91 -11.89 -29.44
CA VAL A 362 1.22 -10.64 -29.06
C VAL A 362 2.11 -9.75 -28.20
N LEU A 363 2.85 -10.31 -27.24
CA LEU A 363 3.78 -9.57 -26.40
C LEU A 363 4.94 -9.00 -27.23
N ARG A 364 5.52 -9.80 -28.13
CA ARG A 364 6.59 -9.38 -29.06
C ARG A 364 6.13 -8.22 -29.94
N GLU A 365 4.99 -8.37 -30.62
CA GLU A 365 4.44 -7.34 -31.53
C GLU A 365 4.09 -6.03 -30.83
N THR A 366 3.75 -6.07 -29.56
CA THR A 366 3.43 -4.88 -28.76
C THR A 366 4.65 -4.33 -28.01
N GLY A 367 5.77 -5.03 -28.00
CA GLY A 367 6.94 -4.69 -27.17
C GLY A 367 6.65 -4.73 -25.66
N GLN A 368 5.59 -5.46 -25.25
CA GLN A 368 5.17 -5.50 -23.85
C GLN A 368 5.72 -6.74 -23.15
N MET A 369 6.26 -6.53 -21.96
CA MET A 369 6.68 -7.63 -21.10
C MET A 369 5.46 -8.33 -20.47
N PRO A 370 5.54 -9.63 -20.16
CA PRO A 370 4.49 -10.32 -19.39
C PRO A 370 4.30 -9.70 -18.02
N ILE A 371 3.09 -9.79 -17.44
CA ILE A 371 2.76 -9.13 -16.17
C ILE A 371 3.68 -9.57 -15.01
N TYR A 372 4.12 -10.83 -14.98
CA TYR A 372 5.02 -11.35 -13.95
C TYR A 372 6.42 -10.72 -14.01
N PHE A 373 6.89 -10.25 -15.16
CA PHE A 373 8.11 -9.45 -15.28
C PHE A 373 8.03 -8.19 -14.40
N TYR A 374 6.93 -7.46 -14.50
CA TYR A 374 6.71 -6.26 -13.68
C TYR A 374 6.56 -6.60 -12.19
N TRP A 375 5.89 -7.71 -11.85
CA TRP A 375 5.81 -8.18 -10.46
C TRP A 375 7.19 -8.49 -9.90
N PHE A 376 8.01 -9.23 -10.65
CA PHE A 376 9.34 -9.62 -10.22
C PHE A 376 10.23 -8.39 -9.99
N ARG A 377 10.20 -7.45 -10.93
CA ARG A 377 10.90 -6.17 -10.79
C ARG A 377 10.47 -5.42 -9.52
N CYS A 378 9.17 -5.34 -9.24
CA CYS A 378 8.64 -4.71 -8.04
C CYS A 378 9.09 -5.42 -6.76
N VAL A 379 9.11 -6.76 -6.75
CA VAL A 379 9.56 -7.58 -5.62
C VAL A 379 11.05 -7.35 -5.34
N MET A 380 11.91 -7.33 -6.36
CA MET A 380 13.36 -7.10 -6.17
C MET A 380 13.67 -5.67 -5.73
N ARG A 381 12.96 -4.67 -6.27
CA ARG A 381 13.05 -3.29 -5.76
C ARG A 381 12.63 -3.18 -4.30
N PHE A 382 11.59 -3.92 -3.92
CA PHE A 382 11.15 -3.97 -2.51
C PHE A 382 12.22 -4.61 -1.62
N TRP A 383 12.86 -5.71 -2.05
CA TRP A 383 14.02 -6.28 -1.36
C TRP A 383 15.10 -5.23 -1.11
N ASN A 384 15.52 -4.52 -2.16
CA ASN A 384 16.52 -3.47 -2.02
C ASN A 384 16.08 -2.36 -1.04
N SER A 385 14.79 -2.04 -1.00
CA SER A 385 14.25 -1.04 -0.07
C SER A 385 14.28 -1.51 1.39
N LEU A 386 14.12 -2.81 1.66
CA LEU A 386 14.26 -3.39 2.99
C LEU A 386 15.69 -3.27 3.54
N LEU A 387 16.69 -3.30 2.65
CA LEU A 387 18.10 -3.16 3.03
C LEU A 387 18.51 -1.71 3.29
N THR A 388 17.82 -0.75 2.65
CA THR A 388 18.18 0.69 2.73
C THR A 388 17.26 1.51 3.61
N THR A 389 16.23 0.87 4.18
CA THR A 389 15.29 1.58 5.06
C THR A 389 15.95 2.04 6.36
N ASN A 390 15.56 3.22 6.84
CA ASN A 390 15.96 3.71 8.16
C ASN A 390 15.20 3.02 9.30
N SER A 391 14.10 2.27 8.99
CA SER A 391 13.33 1.55 9.98
C SER A 391 14.06 0.31 10.46
N THR A 392 14.40 0.27 11.74
CA THR A 392 14.98 -0.89 12.40
C THR A 392 14.01 -2.06 12.40
N LEU A 393 12.73 -1.80 12.65
CA LEU A 393 11.66 -2.79 12.60
C LEU A 393 11.63 -3.52 11.26
N LEU A 394 11.63 -2.78 10.14
CA LEU A 394 11.58 -3.39 8.81
C LEU A 394 12.83 -4.20 8.47
N ARG A 395 14.01 -3.69 8.80
CA ARG A 395 15.27 -4.42 8.58
C ARG A 395 15.29 -5.74 9.34
N GLU A 396 14.88 -5.73 10.60
CA GLU A 396 14.86 -6.94 11.43
C GLU A 396 13.78 -7.93 10.97
N ILE A 397 12.61 -7.45 10.53
CA ILE A 397 11.59 -8.33 9.95
C ILE A 397 12.08 -8.95 8.63
N GLY A 398 12.75 -8.18 7.78
CA GLY A 398 13.37 -8.72 6.56
C GLY A 398 14.40 -9.82 6.86
N ARG A 399 15.23 -9.63 7.89
CA ARG A 399 16.19 -10.65 8.38
C ARG A 399 15.48 -11.89 8.90
N ALA A 400 14.43 -11.69 9.70
CA ALA A 400 13.66 -12.79 10.27
C ALA A 400 12.91 -13.59 9.20
N ASP A 401 12.43 -12.96 8.15
CA ASP A 401 11.78 -13.64 7.04
C ASP A 401 12.76 -14.52 6.25
N LEU A 402 14.02 -14.08 6.07
CA LEU A 402 15.08 -14.88 5.48
C LEU A 402 15.40 -16.14 6.32
N GLN A 403 15.34 -16.06 7.63
CA GLN A 403 15.48 -17.25 8.50
C GLN A 403 14.36 -18.28 8.30
N LEU A 404 13.22 -17.85 7.78
CA LEU A 404 12.09 -18.68 7.40
C LEU A 404 12.13 -19.11 5.92
N ALA A 405 13.25 -18.94 5.21
CA ALA A 405 13.38 -19.27 3.78
C ALA A 405 13.19 -20.78 3.46
N ASN A 406 13.13 -21.66 4.46
CA ASN A 406 12.75 -23.06 4.32
C ASN A 406 11.24 -23.31 4.49
N LYS A 407 10.43 -22.31 4.77
CA LYS A 407 8.98 -22.40 4.98
C LYS A 407 8.24 -21.86 3.76
N LYS A 408 7.47 -22.71 3.07
CA LYS A 408 6.70 -22.39 1.83
C LYS A 408 5.81 -21.13 1.93
N SER A 409 5.41 -20.74 3.14
CA SER A 409 4.57 -19.58 3.37
C SER A 409 5.37 -18.28 3.55
N SER A 410 6.70 -18.32 3.73
CA SER A 410 7.50 -17.11 3.87
C SER A 410 7.66 -16.39 2.52
N TRP A 411 7.80 -15.10 2.59
CA TRP A 411 8.06 -14.26 1.44
C TRP A 411 9.41 -14.63 0.79
N SER A 412 10.44 -14.79 1.61
CA SER A 412 11.79 -15.14 1.15
C SER A 412 11.85 -16.50 0.46
N TYR A 413 11.15 -17.53 1.00
CA TYR A 413 11.06 -18.82 0.31
C TYR A 413 10.48 -18.70 -1.09
N GLN A 414 9.39 -17.95 -1.21
CA GLN A 414 8.66 -17.79 -2.47
C GLN A 414 9.50 -17.04 -3.51
N VAL A 415 10.21 -15.99 -3.07
CA VAL A 415 11.11 -15.23 -3.93
C VAL A 415 12.31 -16.03 -4.36
N LEU A 416 12.98 -16.71 -3.43
CA LEU A 416 14.13 -17.58 -3.74
C LEU A 416 13.75 -18.74 -4.67
N THR A 417 12.56 -19.34 -4.46
CA THR A 417 12.06 -20.37 -5.37
C THR A 417 11.90 -19.83 -6.79
N ALA A 418 11.32 -18.63 -6.93
CA ALA A 418 11.13 -18.01 -8.24
C ALA A 418 12.46 -17.59 -8.89
N LEU A 419 13.45 -17.15 -8.11
CA LEU A 419 14.79 -16.85 -8.61
C LEU A 419 15.51 -18.11 -9.10
N ASN A 420 15.39 -19.22 -8.36
CA ASN A 420 16.01 -20.50 -8.75
C ASN A 420 15.41 -21.08 -10.04
N GLU A 421 14.18 -20.72 -10.38
CA GLU A 421 13.57 -21.09 -11.68
C GLU A 421 14.05 -20.20 -12.82
N LEU A 422 14.66 -19.04 -12.54
CA LEU A 422 15.12 -18.09 -13.53
C LEU A 422 16.54 -18.45 -13.98
N PRO A 423 16.79 -18.75 -15.26
CA PRO A 423 18.14 -19.02 -15.76
C PRO A 423 19.08 -17.83 -15.50
N ASN A 424 20.34 -18.12 -15.19
CA ASN A 424 21.38 -17.13 -14.88
C ASN A 424 21.08 -16.21 -13.69
N ALA A 425 20.21 -16.64 -12.76
CA ALA A 425 19.82 -15.85 -11.60
C ALA A 425 20.59 -16.18 -10.31
N GLN A 426 21.60 -17.05 -10.37
CA GLN A 426 22.37 -17.50 -9.19
C GLN A 426 22.92 -16.30 -8.39
N GLN A 427 23.49 -15.30 -9.05
CA GLN A 427 24.01 -14.09 -8.41
C GLN A 427 22.95 -13.35 -7.57
N PHE A 428 21.67 -13.36 -7.98
CA PHE A 428 20.59 -12.70 -7.24
C PHE A 428 20.17 -13.52 -6.03
N THR A 429 20.19 -14.84 -6.13
CA THR A 429 19.97 -15.75 -5.01
C THR A 429 21.07 -15.59 -3.97
N GLU A 430 22.33 -15.53 -4.40
CA GLU A 430 23.49 -15.27 -3.54
C GLU A 430 23.39 -13.89 -2.86
N ALA A 431 23.02 -12.84 -3.58
CA ALA A 431 22.81 -11.51 -3.01
C ALA A 431 21.71 -11.51 -1.92
N LEU A 432 20.60 -12.24 -2.11
CA LEU A 432 19.57 -12.35 -1.08
C LEU A 432 20.10 -13.07 0.18
N HIS A 433 20.83 -14.16 0.00
CA HIS A 433 21.43 -14.89 1.12
C HIS A 433 22.51 -14.09 1.84
N ALA A 434 23.34 -13.37 1.11
CA ALA A 434 24.35 -12.45 1.64
C ALA A 434 23.75 -11.16 2.23
N ARG A 435 22.46 -10.91 2.03
CA ARG A 435 21.76 -9.67 2.41
C ARG A 435 22.35 -8.44 1.71
N GLU A 436 22.63 -8.60 0.45
CA GLU A 436 23.14 -7.56 -0.42
C GLU A 436 22.07 -7.03 -1.35
N LYS A 437 22.30 -5.82 -1.87
CA LYS A 437 21.42 -5.25 -2.88
C LYS A 437 21.58 -6.00 -4.19
N VAL A 438 20.44 -6.24 -4.83
CA VAL A 438 20.40 -6.71 -6.21
C VAL A 438 20.64 -5.51 -7.13
N ASN A 439 21.59 -5.65 -8.06
CA ASN A 439 21.75 -4.68 -9.14
C ASN A 439 20.53 -4.78 -10.08
N MET A 440 19.68 -3.75 -10.04
CA MET A 440 18.41 -3.77 -10.79
C MET A 440 18.60 -3.73 -12.29
N ASP A 441 19.64 -3.08 -12.80
CA ASP A 441 19.90 -3.00 -14.26
C ASP A 441 20.30 -4.38 -14.79
N VAL A 442 21.18 -5.07 -14.07
CA VAL A 442 21.57 -6.45 -14.39
C VAL A 442 20.39 -7.41 -14.26
N PHE A 443 19.59 -7.25 -13.21
CA PHE A 443 18.40 -8.07 -12.99
C PHE A 443 17.36 -7.88 -14.09
N GLU A 444 17.06 -6.64 -14.47
CA GLU A 444 16.11 -6.33 -15.55
C GLU A 444 16.66 -6.82 -16.90
N MET A 445 17.97 -6.75 -17.13
CA MET A 445 18.60 -7.31 -18.32
C MET A 445 18.41 -8.84 -18.41
N VAL A 446 18.71 -9.57 -17.33
CA VAL A 446 18.51 -11.04 -17.28
C VAL A 446 17.04 -11.40 -17.52
N LEU A 447 16.11 -10.67 -16.92
CA LEU A 447 14.68 -10.88 -17.16
C LEU A 447 14.29 -10.61 -18.62
N CYS A 448 14.81 -9.54 -19.23
CA CYS A 448 14.57 -9.21 -20.64
C CYS A 448 15.10 -10.29 -21.55
N ASP A 449 16.33 -10.75 -21.34
CA ASP A 449 16.95 -11.79 -22.14
C ASP A 449 16.15 -13.09 -22.13
N GLN A 450 15.58 -13.45 -20.98
CA GLN A 450 14.72 -14.63 -20.90
C GLN A 450 13.42 -14.46 -21.70
N VAL A 451 12.78 -13.28 -21.65
CA VAL A 451 11.60 -13.01 -22.48
C VAL A 451 11.96 -13.04 -23.97
N ILE A 452 13.08 -12.42 -24.33
CA ILE A 452 13.56 -12.38 -25.72
C ILE A 452 13.90 -13.78 -26.22
N ASN A 453 14.54 -14.63 -25.43
CA ASN A 453 14.83 -16.00 -25.78
C ASN A 453 13.55 -16.81 -26.05
N VAL A 454 12.54 -16.66 -25.19
CA VAL A 454 11.22 -17.26 -25.41
C VAL A 454 10.56 -16.75 -26.70
N TRP A 455 10.80 -15.49 -27.08
CA TRP A 455 10.31 -14.94 -28.35
C TRP A 455 11.09 -15.49 -29.55
N ARG A 456 12.41 -15.68 -29.44
CA ARG A 456 13.25 -16.29 -30.51
C ARG A 456 12.85 -17.71 -30.82
N GLU A 457 12.36 -18.48 -29.84
CA GLU A 457 11.80 -19.81 -30.08
C GLU A 457 10.66 -19.81 -31.10
N LEU A 458 9.92 -18.68 -31.24
CA LEU A 458 8.87 -18.54 -32.25
C LEU A 458 9.41 -18.51 -33.69
N ASP A 459 10.67 -18.07 -33.90
CA ASP A 459 11.29 -17.96 -35.19
C ASP A 459 11.69 -19.34 -35.74
N HIS A 460 11.81 -20.35 -34.88
CA HIS A 460 12.17 -21.74 -35.22
C HIS A 460 10.94 -22.67 -35.40
N ILE A 461 9.71 -22.16 -35.27
CA ILE A 461 8.48 -22.93 -35.51
C ILE A 461 8.37 -23.16 -37.03
N SER A 462 8.34 -24.44 -37.45
CA SER A 462 8.22 -24.76 -38.88
C SER A 462 6.91 -24.22 -39.49
N PRO A 463 6.88 -23.91 -40.80
CA PRO A 463 5.65 -23.43 -41.45
C PRO A 463 4.47 -24.40 -41.33
N GLN A 464 4.71 -25.68 -41.09
CA GLN A 464 3.69 -26.71 -40.93
C GLN A 464 3.04 -26.62 -39.53
N ASP A 465 3.78 -26.31 -38.49
CA ASP A 465 3.27 -26.10 -37.11
C ASP A 465 2.60 -24.73 -36.96
N ALA A 466 2.92 -23.78 -37.83
CA ALA A 466 2.31 -22.45 -37.85
C ALA A 466 0.86 -22.45 -38.34
N HIS A 467 0.36 -23.50 -38.98
CA HIS A 467 -1.03 -23.60 -39.43
C HIS A 467 -2.02 -23.67 -38.26
N THR A 468 -1.60 -24.07 -37.07
CA THR A 468 -2.41 -24.08 -35.85
C THR A 468 -2.24 -22.82 -35.01
N SER A 469 -1.17 -22.04 -35.18
CA SER A 469 -0.83 -20.95 -34.25
C SER A 469 -0.85 -19.54 -34.79
N SER A 470 -0.74 -19.25 -36.08
CA SER A 470 -0.91 -17.84 -36.50
C SER A 470 -0.98 -17.58 -38.00
N ARG A 471 -2.12 -17.15 -38.52
CA ARG A 471 -2.24 -16.32 -39.71
C ARG A 471 -1.67 -14.88 -39.52
N VAL A 472 -1.20 -14.53 -38.32
CA VAL A 472 -0.79 -13.17 -37.94
C VAL A 472 0.63 -12.82 -38.36
N MET A 473 1.53 -13.80 -38.47
CA MET A 473 2.93 -13.56 -38.90
C MET A 473 3.10 -13.19 -40.37
N ARG A 474 2.10 -13.43 -41.22
CA ARG A 474 2.20 -13.17 -42.67
C ARG A 474 1.83 -11.75 -43.10
N THR A 475 1.37 -10.90 -42.21
CA THR A 475 0.84 -9.55 -42.57
C THR A 475 1.76 -8.40 -42.15
N TYR A 476 2.93 -8.66 -41.57
CA TYR A 476 3.85 -7.63 -41.08
C TYR A 476 5.30 -7.75 -41.59
N HIS A 477 5.48 -8.37 -42.75
CA HIS A 477 6.74 -8.25 -43.55
C HIS A 477 6.50 -7.40 -44.78
#